data_339e71df5b157541dd7ebcb51c5e1569
#
_entry.id   339e71df5b157541dd7ebcb51c5e1569
#
_cell.length_a   1.000
_cell.length_b   1.000
_cell.length_c   1.000
_cell.angle_alpha   90.00
_cell.angle_beta   90.00
_cell.angle_gamma   90.00
#
_symmetry.space_group_name_H-M   'P 1'
#
loop_
_entity.id
_entity.type
_entity.pdbx_description
1 polymer ?
#
loop_
_entity_poly.entity_id
_entity_poly.type
_entity_poly.pdbx_seq_one_letter_code
_entity_poly.pdbx_strand_id
1 'polypeptide(L)'
;MLHDIYLHIFDDRLTTTPLRNPGKILDIGTGTGEWAMAMADEYPNAEVIGTDIAQIQPAAVPLNVFFEIDDAEEEGGWTWPEDDFDLVHLRSMAGAFKDWEHIYREAIRHIKPGGWLEVIDYDNHTGFLSYFKDDSAMIKWLAAVNEASRRSGKPRGDAHLSPELLTRIGFVDVSLSEKIIPMGVWPEDKEAQKVGKHFLVTQLSGIEALCLRPLTEQLGWKIEDVREIIKAVTETTRSVAMDPVRSKGMSFTVKVLVGRKPEIAEVGLPEVDVPDEESIRTMTNVNGNTTQER
;
A
#
# COMPACT_ATOMS: atom_id res chain seq x y z
N MET A 1 -11.39 7.10 -11.95
CA MET A 1 -12.49 7.09 -10.92
C MET A 1 -12.00 6.91 -9.49
N LEU A 2 -11.32 5.82 -9.11
CA LEU A 2 -10.83 5.67 -7.74
C LEU A 2 -9.75 6.71 -7.40
N HIS A 3 -8.87 7.01 -8.34
CA HIS A 3 -7.86 8.06 -8.22
C HIS A 3 -8.48 9.44 -7.90
N ASP A 4 -9.55 9.84 -8.61
CA ASP A 4 -10.24 11.11 -8.36
C ASP A 4 -10.87 11.19 -6.97
N ILE A 5 -11.33 10.04 -6.44
CA ILE A 5 -11.85 9.96 -5.07
C ILE A 5 -10.73 10.21 -4.07
N TYR A 6 -9.54 9.62 -4.27
CA TYR A 6 -8.38 9.88 -3.43
C TYR A 6 -7.94 11.35 -3.49
N LEU A 7 -7.87 11.95 -4.68
CA LEU A 7 -7.58 13.38 -4.82
C LEU A 7 -8.57 14.22 -4.00
N HIS A 8 -9.86 13.93 -4.13
CA HIS A 8 -10.88 14.66 -3.38
C HIS A 8 -10.69 14.59 -1.85
N ILE A 9 -10.41 13.38 -1.30
CA ILE A 9 -10.27 13.23 0.17
C ILE A 9 -8.91 13.72 0.70
N PHE A 10 -7.93 13.90 -0.18
CA PHE A 10 -6.60 14.43 0.15
C PHE A 10 -6.39 15.89 -0.27
N ASP A 11 -7.48 16.64 -0.56
CA ASP A 11 -7.43 18.04 -0.95
C ASP A 11 -6.50 18.27 -2.15
N ASP A 12 -6.72 17.49 -3.22
CA ASP A 12 -5.97 17.45 -4.49
C ASP A 12 -4.48 17.09 -4.35
N ARG A 13 -4.04 16.57 -3.21
CA ARG A 13 -2.67 16.09 -3.02
C ARG A 13 -2.53 14.64 -3.46
N LEU A 14 -1.44 14.35 -4.17
CA LEU A 14 -1.10 12.99 -4.61
C LEU A 14 -0.47 12.13 -3.52
N THR A 15 0.20 12.76 -2.54
CA THR A 15 0.82 12.10 -1.38
C THR A 15 0.63 12.92 -0.12
N THR A 16 0.66 12.28 1.03
CA THR A 16 0.66 12.93 2.34
C THR A 16 2.08 13.18 2.87
N THR A 17 3.08 12.58 2.24
CA THR A 17 4.49 12.73 2.62
C THR A 17 5.05 14.08 2.18
N PRO A 18 5.97 14.69 2.95
CA PRO A 18 6.53 16.01 2.64
C PRO A 18 7.68 15.91 1.62
N LEU A 19 7.39 15.51 0.39
CA LEU A 19 8.39 15.40 -0.67
C LEU A 19 8.97 16.77 -1.06
N ARG A 20 10.31 16.82 -1.22
CA ARG A 20 11.03 18.02 -1.69
C ARG A 20 11.92 17.64 -2.86
N ASN A 21 11.49 17.99 -4.08
CA ASN A 21 12.23 17.71 -5.32
C ASN A 21 12.69 16.24 -5.41
N PRO A 22 11.78 15.27 -5.39
CA PRO A 22 12.15 13.86 -5.48
C PRO A 22 12.85 13.59 -6.82
N GLY A 23 13.85 12.72 -6.80
CA GLY A 23 14.54 12.27 -8.01
C GLY A 23 13.97 10.97 -8.54
N LYS A 24 13.44 10.10 -7.64
CA LYS A 24 12.93 8.78 -8.05
C LYS A 24 11.81 8.30 -7.14
N ILE A 25 10.72 7.83 -7.75
CA ILE A 25 9.50 7.40 -7.06
C ILE A 25 9.11 6.01 -7.57
N LEU A 26 8.74 5.11 -6.66
CA LEU A 26 8.23 3.78 -6.96
C LEU A 26 6.76 3.65 -6.54
N ASP A 27 5.90 3.21 -7.46
CA ASP A 27 4.48 2.92 -7.22
C ASP A 27 4.22 1.42 -7.41
N ILE A 28 4.10 0.68 -6.31
CA ILE A 28 3.90 -0.77 -6.33
C ILE A 28 2.40 -1.08 -6.42
N GLY A 29 2.03 -1.95 -7.37
CA GLY A 29 0.62 -2.21 -7.69
C GLY A 29 -0.03 -1.02 -8.37
N THR A 30 0.69 -0.40 -9.31
CA THR A 30 0.29 0.84 -9.99
C THR A 30 -1.05 0.74 -10.74
N GLY A 31 -1.53 -0.48 -11.04
CA GLY A 31 -2.77 -0.72 -11.78
C GLY A 31 -2.72 -0.08 -13.16
N THR A 32 -3.65 0.83 -13.45
CA THR A 32 -3.70 1.58 -14.71
C THR A 32 -2.68 2.72 -14.80
N GLY A 33 -1.88 2.95 -13.75
CA GLY A 33 -0.84 3.97 -13.73
C GLY A 33 -1.33 5.41 -13.51
N GLU A 34 -2.62 5.62 -13.18
CA GLU A 34 -3.19 6.98 -13.02
C GLU A 34 -2.41 7.80 -11.97
N TRP A 35 -2.02 7.19 -10.84
CA TRP A 35 -1.26 7.90 -9.80
C TRP A 35 0.18 8.17 -10.24
N ALA A 36 0.86 7.19 -10.81
CA ALA A 36 2.23 7.34 -11.30
C ALA A 36 2.35 8.44 -12.37
N MET A 37 1.39 8.49 -13.30
CA MET A 37 1.34 9.55 -14.32
C MET A 37 1.10 10.93 -13.71
N ALA A 38 0.20 11.04 -12.73
CA ALA A 38 -0.07 12.30 -12.03
C ALA A 38 1.16 12.77 -11.22
N MET A 39 1.89 11.85 -10.56
CA MET A 39 3.15 12.18 -9.89
C MET A 39 4.23 12.66 -10.86
N ALA A 40 4.31 12.06 -12.04
CA ALA A 40 5.26 12.48 -13.07
C ALA A 40 4.96 13.89 -13.62
N ASP A 41 3.69 14.24 -13.75
CA ASP A 41 3.26 15.59 -14.13
C ASP A 41 3.56 16.62 -13.03
N GLU A 42 3.38 16.26 -11.74
CA GLU A 42 3.67 17.12 -10.60
C GLU A 42 5.18 17.31 -10.38
N TYR A 43 5.98 16.26 -10.64
CA TYR A 43 7.43 16.24 -10.47
C TYR A 43 8.15 15.94 -11.79
N PRO A 44 8.23 16.87 -12.75
CA PRO A 44 8.72 16.60 -14.10
C PRO A 44 10.21 16.22 -14.17
N ASN A 45 10.96 16.42 -13.08
CA ASN A 45 12.37 16.02 -12.96
C ASN A 45 12.56 14.68 -12.24
N ALA A 46 11.49 14.07 -11.71
CA ALA A 46 11.54 12.78 -11.07
C ALA A 46 11.35 11.66 -12.09
N GLU A 47 12.07 10.57 -11.93
CA GLU A 47 11.75 9.29 -12.57
C GLU A 47 10.66 8.60 -11.74
N VAL A 48 9.54 8.26 -12.37
CA VAL A 48 8.44 7.54 -11.71
C VAL A 48 8.32 6.15 -12.30
N ILE A 49 8.54 5.13 -11.48
CA ILE A 49 8.42 3.73 -11.86
C ILE A 49 7.13 3.18 -11.26
N GLY A 50 6.26 2.62 -12.10
CA GLY A 50 5.06 1.92 -11.66
C GLY A 50 5.18 0.43 -11.95
N THR A 51 5.00 -0.43 -10.95
CA THR A 51 5.02 -1.88 -11.15
C THR A 51 3.65 -2.50 -10.90
N ASP A 52 3.35 -3.56 -11.65
CA ASP A 52 2.15 -4.36 -11.46
C ASP A 52 2.37 -5.77 -12.05
N ILE A 53 1.67 -6.77 -11.52
CA ILE A 53 1.69 -8.14 -12.06
C ILE A 53 0.93 -8.24 -13.40
N ALA A 54 0.15 -7.22 -13.77
CA ALA A 54 -0.68 -7.16 -14.96
C ALA A 54 -0.27 -6.01 -15.87
N GLN A 55 -0.09 -6.30 -17.16
CA GLN A 55 0.18 -5.28 -18.18
C GLN A 55 -1.13 -4.62 -18.63
N ILE A 56 -1.62 -3.65 -17.85
CA ILE A 56 -2.88 -2.93 -18.12
C ILE A 56 -2.70 -1.41 -18.26
N GLN A 57 -1.46 -0.94 -18.23
CA GLN A 57 -1.10 0.47 -18.32
C GLN A 57 -1.24 0.98 -19.77
N PRO A 58 -1.54 2.27 -19.97
CA PRO A 58 -1.65 2.86 -21.31
C PRO A 58 -0.28 2.93 -22.00
N ALA A 59 -0.29 2.89 -23.33
CA ALA A 59 0.93 3.02 -24.12
C ALA A 59 1.44 4.49 -24.24
N ALA A 60 0.55 5.47 -24.06
CA ALA A 60 0.90 6.89 -24.12
C ALA A 60 1.00 7.44 -22.70
N VAL A 61 2.21 7.72 -22.25
CA VAL A 61 2.53 8.16 -20.88
C VAL A 61 3.49 9.34 -20.88
N PRO A 62 3.61 10.12 -19.79
CA PRO A 62 4.66 11.11 -19.63
C PRO A 62 6.06 10.52 -19.84
N LEU A 63 7.01 11.34 -20.32
CA LEU A 63 8.35 10.87 -20.67
C LEU A 63 9.17 10.35 -19.48
N ASN A 64 8.80 10.74 -18.28
CA ASN A 64 9.45 10.37 -17.03
C ASN A 64 8.70 9.27 -16.24
N VAL A 65 7.75 8.57 -16.89
CA VAL A 65 7.06 7.39 -16.33
C VAL A 65 7.54 6.13 -17.02
N PHE A 66 7.80 5.10 -16.22
CA PHE A 66 8.18 3.76 -16.70
C PHE A 66 7.29 2.73 -16.03
N PHE A 67 6.70 1.84 -16.81
CA PHE A 67 5.91 0.73 -16.29
C PHE A 67 6.62 -0.59 -16.48
N GLU A 68 6.70 -1.38 -15.42
CA GLU A 68 7.36 -2.69 -15.39
C GLU A 68 6.36 -3.76 -14.89
N ILE A 69 6.43 -4.96 -15.47
CA ILE A 69 5.69 -6.11 -14.96
C ILE A 69 6.56 -6.75 -13.90
N ASP A 70 6.09 -6.73 -12.66
CA ASP A 70 6.87 -7.22 -11.52
C ASP A 70 5.95 -7.76 -10.41
N ASP A 71 6.41 -8.81 -9.71
CA ASP A 71 5.78 -9.30 -8.48
C ASP A 71 6.65 -8.89 -7.28
N ALA A 72 6.18 -7.91 -6.51
CA ALA A 72 6.92 -7.40 -5.36
C ALA A 72 7.19 -8.43 -4.25
N GLU A 73 6.53 -9.63 -4.30
CA GLU A 73 6.81 -10.78 -3.42
C GLU A 73 7.73 -11.82 -4.06
N GLU A 74 8.35 -11.56 -5.23
CA GLU A 74 9.20 -12.53 -5.88
C GLU A 74 10.39 -12.95 -5.00
N GLU A 75 10.71 -14.26 -5.01
CA GLU A 75 11.85 -14.78 -4.28
C GLU A 75 13.16 -14.17 -4.81
N GLY A 76 13.96 -13.59 -3.91
CA GLY A 76 15.23 -12.92 -4.26
C GLY A 76 15.20 -11.41 -3.96
N GLY A 77 14.03 -10.85 -3.69
CA GLY A 77 13.86 -9.43 -3.37
C GLY A 77 13.89 -8.51 -4.59
N TRP A 78 13.79 -7.23 -4.34
CA TRP A 78 13.73 -6.24 -5.40
C TRP A 78 15.09 -6.05 -6.07
N THR A 79 15.08 -5.82 -7.39
CA THR A 79 16.30 -5.75 -8.21
C THR A 79 16.88 -4.35 -8.36
N TRP A 80 16.21 -3.32 -7.86
CA TRP A 80 16.71 -1.94 -7.86
C TRP A 80 17.90 -1.77 -6.90
N PRO A 81 18.72 -0.73 -7.10
CA PRO A 81 19.76 -0.38 -6.12
C PRO A 81 19.19 -0.10 -4.74
N GLU A 82 19.98 -0.37 -3.69
CA GLU A 82 19.67 0.12 -2.36
C GLU A 82 19.76 1.66 -2.34
N ASP A 83 18.98 2.31 -1.46
CA ASP A 83 18.98 3.77 -1.31
C ASP A 83 18.67 4.56 -2.60
N ASP A 84 17.74 4.07 -3.41
CA ASP A 84 17.46 4.61 -4.76
C ASP A 84 16.19 5.49 -4.82
N PHE A 85 15.19 5.22 -4.01
CA PHE A 85 13.89 5.90 -4.07
C PHE A 85 13.71 6.98 -3.01
N ASP A 86 13.16 8.12 -3.41
CA ASP A 86 12.73 9.18 -2.49
C ASP A 86 11.35 8.87 -1.87
N LEU A 87 10.50 8.13 -2.60
CA LEU A 87 9.21 7.63 -2.15
C LEU A 87 8.96 6.23 -2.72
N VAL A 88 8.51 5.33 -1.86
CA VAL A 88 7.84 4.08 -2.24
C VAL A 88 6.38 4.21 -1.83
N HIS A 89 5.47 4.05 -2.79
CA HIS A 89 4.04 4.19 -2.63
C HIS A 89 3.31 2.87 -2.92
N LEU A 90 2.33 2.53 -2.10
CA LEU A 90 1.42 1.42 -2.29
C LEU A 90 -0.01 1.87 -2.00
N ARG A 91 -0.95 1.55 -2.89
CA ARG A 91 -2.34 1.94 -2.69
C ARG A 91 -3.33 0.87 -3.12
N SER A 92 -4.29 0.57 -2.23
CA SER A 92 -5.35 -0.42 -2.45
C SER A 92 -4.81 -1.84 -2.67
N MET A 93 -3.80 -2.21 -1.88
CA MET A 93 -3.07 -3.48 -1.96
C MET A 93 -3.55 -4.53 -0.94
N ALA A 94 -4.61 -4.28 -0.17
CA ALA A 94 -5.18 -5.25 0.76
C ALA A 94 -5.56 -6.56 0.04
N GLY A 95 -4.96 -7.68 0.46
CA GLY A 95 -5.11 -8.99 -0.18
C GLY A 95 -4.19 -9.25 -1.36
N ALA A 96 -3.23 -8.36 -1.65
CA ALA A 96 -2.23 -8.56 -2.70
C ALA A 96 -1.06 -9.42 -2.23
N PHE A 97 -0.59 -9.24 -1.00
CA PHE A 97 0.61 -9.88 -0.46
C PHE A 97 0.28 -10.89 0.64
N LYS A 98 1.14 -11.90 0.75
CA LYS A 98 1.15 -12.88 1.85
C LYS A 98 1.95 -12.36 3.03
N ASP A 99 3.07 -11.71 2.74
CA ASP A 99 4.03 -11.23 3.73
C ASP A 99 4.30 -9.72 3.58
N TRP A 100 3.50 -8.92 4.27
CA TRP A 100 3.67 -7.48 4.33
C TRP A 100 4.96 -7.05 5.04
N GLU A 101 5.48 -7.86 5.98
CA GLU A 101 6.75 -7.55 6.63
C GLU A 101 7.90 -7.63 5.63
N HIS A 102 7.87 -8.62 4.72
CA HIS A 102 8.83 -8.70 3.60
C HIS A 102 8.77 -7.45 2.71
N ILE A 103 7.57 -7.03 2.28
CA ILE A 103 7.39 -5.82 1.45
C ILE A 103 7.97 -4.57 2.14
N TYR A 104 7.72 -4.40 3.43
CA TYR A 104 8.25 -3.25 4.17
C TYR A 104 9.76 -3.30 4.40
N ARG A 105 10.36 -4.50 4.52
CA ARG A 105 11.81 -4.67 4.58
C ARG A 105 12.47 -4.35 3.26
N GLU A 106 11.89 -4.77 2.14
CA GLU A 106 12.37 -4.37 0.83
C GLU A 106 12.19 -2.86 0.62
N ALA A 107 11.07 -2.28 1.00
CA ALA A 107 10.85 -0.85 0.89
C ALA A 107 11.92 -0.03 1.65
N ILE A 108 12.20 -0.35 2.93
CA ILE A 108 13.22 0.41 3.69
C ILE A 108 14.61 0.22 3.13
N ARG A 109 14.91 -0.94 2.54
CA ARG A 109 16.20 -1.22 1.90
C ARG A 109 16.44 -0.32 0.70
N HIS A 110 15.42 -0.12 -0.13
CA HIS A 110 15.52 0.59 -1.40
C HIS A 110 15.18 2.09 -1.30
N ILE A 111 14.53 2.54 -0.23
CA ILE A 111 14.31 3.96 0.06
C ILE A 111 15.64 4.60 0.47
N LYS A 112 15.93 5.81 -0.03
CA LYS A 112 17.06 6.64 0.38
C LYS A 112 16.98 7.01 1.87
N PRO A 113 18.09 7.21 2.57
CA PRO A 113 18.06 7.89 3.86
C PRO A 113 17.28 9.21 3.77
N GLY A 114 16.31 9.43 4.67
CA GLY A 114 15.39 10.56 4.64
C GLY A 114 14.18 10.40 3.70
N GLY A 115 14.15 9.38 2.85
CA GLY A 115 13.00 9.07 1.96
C GLY A 115 11.84 8.42 2.70
N TRP A 116 10.72 8.26 2.03
CA TRP A 116 9.43 7.89 2.62
C TRP A 116 8.84 6.61 2.05
N LEU A 117 8.15 5.89 2.90
CA LEU A 117 7.14 4.90 2.54
C LEU A 117 5.76 5.48 2.80
N GLU A 118 4.83 5.33 1.86
CA GLU A 118 3.40 5.63 2.03
C GLU A 118 2.56 4.44 1.59
N VAL A 119 1.69 3.97 2.47
CA VAL A 119 0.75 2.87 2.21
C VAL A 119 -0.66 3.35 2.48
N ILE A 120 -1.53 3.28 1.46
CA ILE A 120 -2.91 3.73 1.53
C ILE A 120 -3.83 2.56 1.25
N ASP A 121 -4.64 2.22 2.23
CA ASP A 121 -5.67 1.20 2.06
C ASP A 121 -6.95 1.60 2.80
N TYR A 122 -8.02 0.85 2.63
CA TYR A 122 -9.28 1.16 3.30
C TYR A 122 -9.83 -0.04 4.05
N ASP A 123 -10.46 0.26 5.19
CA ASP A 123 -11.18 -0.75 5.96
C ASP A 123 -12.52 -1.08 5.28
N ASN A 124 -12.62 -2.32 4.84
CA ASN A 124 -13.79 -2.85 4.15
C ASN A 124 -14.91 -3.32 5.09
N HIS A 125 -14.70 -3.31 6.43
CA HIS A 125 -15.51 -4.18 7.29
C HIS A 125 -16.20 -3.48 8.45
N THR A 126 -15.70 -2.34 8.92
CA THR A 126 -16.22 -1.73 10.13
C THR A 126 -17.62 -1.15 9.90
N GLY A 127 -18.62 -1.87 10.37
CA GLY A 127 -20.02 -1.44 10.32
C GLY A 127 -20.74 -1.66 8.98
N PHE A 128 -20.07 -1.93 7.87
CA PHE A 128 -20.70 -2.12 6.55
C PHE A 128 -21.78 -3.22 6.56
N LEU A 129 -21.50 -4.35 7.19
CA LEU A 129 -22.47 -5.45 7.29
C LEU A 129 -23.75 -5.08 8.04
N SER A 130 -23.71 -4.06 8.90
CA SER A 130 -24.90 -3.64 9.65
C SER A 130 -26.04 -3.16 8.75
N TYR A 131 -25.72 -2.71 7.54
CA TYR A 131 -26.69 -2.30 6.52
C TYR A 131 -27.37 -3.46 5.79
N PHE A 132 -26.82 -4.69 5.94
CA PHE A 132 -27.21 -5.88 5.20
C PHE A 132 -27.50 -7.10 6.11
N LYS A 133 -27.93 -6.86 7.36
CA LYS A 133 -28.04 -7.91 8.39
C LYS A 133 -28.86 -9.14 7.98
N ASP A 134 -29.90 -8.91 7.18
CA ASP A 134 -30.84 -9.96 6.78
C ASP A 134 -30.62 -10.42 5.33
N ASP A 135 -29.56 -9.93 4.65
CA ASP A 135 -29.26 -10.31 3.28
C ASP A 135 -28.38 -11.56 3.22
N SER A 136 -28.98 -12.69 2.86
CA SER A 136 -28.30 -13.98 2.78
C SER A 136 -27.21 -14.01 1.69
N ALA A 137 -27.37 -13.27 0.59
CA ALA A 137 -26.39 -13.22 -0.49
C ALA A 137 -25.14 -12.43 -0.05
N MET A 138 -25.32 -11.30 0.63
CA MET A 138 -24.22 -10.50 1.19
C MET A 138 -23.42 -11.31 2.21
N ILE A 139 -24.10 -11.97 3.14
CA ILE A 139 -23.45 -12.80 4.19
C ILE A 139 -22.68 -13.96 3.54
N LYS A 140 -23.29 -14.68 2.58
CA LYS A 140 -22.66 -15.78 1.87
C LYS A 140 -21.44 -15.33 1.07
N TRP A 141 -21.57 -14.22 0.34
CA TRP A 141 -20.47 -13.63 -0.45
C TRP A 141 -19.29 -13.24 0.45
N LEU A 142 -19.52 -12.52 1.53
CA LEU A 142 -18.46 -12.07 2.42
C LEU A 142 -17.75 -13.23 3.12
N ALA A 143 -18.52 -14.25 3.57
CA ALA A 143 -17.96 -15.46 4.14
C ALA A 143 -17.06 -16.19 3.12
N ALA A 144 -17.50 -16.29 1.85
CA ALA A 144 -16.71 -16.92 0.79
C ALA A 144 -15.43 -16.13 0.47
N VAL A 145 -15.51 -14.80 0.36
CA VAL A 145 -14.35 -13.94 0.10
C VAL A 145 -13.33 -14.04 1.23
N ASN A 146 -13.78 -14.02 2.49
CA ASN A 146 -12.88 -14.16 3.64
C ASN A 146 -12.22 -15.55 3.68
N GLU A 147 -12.96 -16.61 3.39
CA GLU A 147 -12.40 -17.96 3.34
C GLU A 147 -11.40 -18.13 2.18
N ALA A 148 -11.69 -17.56 1.00
CA ALA A 148 -10.77 -17.57 -0.12
C ALA A 148 -9.46 -16.83 0.21
N SER A 149 -9.55 -15.67 0.86
CA SER A 149 -8.42 -14.89 1.37
C SER A 149 -7.59 -15.72 2.36
N ARG A 150 -8.24 -16.36 3.33
CA ARG A 150 -7.56 -17.21 4.30
C ARG A 150 -6.81 -18.38 3.64
N ARG A 151 -7.40 -19.02 2.63
CA ARG A 151 -6.78 -20.15 1.91
C ARG A 151 -5.61 -19.71 1.03
N SER A 152 -5.71 -18.54 0.42
CA SER A 152 -4.62 -18.00 -0.41
C SER A 152 -3.42 -17.52 0.42
N GLY A 153 -3.59 -17.35 1.73
CA GLY A 153 -2.60 -16.74 2.62
C GLY A 153 -2.43 -15.24 2.42
N LYS A 154 -3.27 -14.61 1.58
CA LYS A 154 -3.24 -13.16 1.29
C LYS A 154 -4.31 -12.45 2.12
N PRO A 155 -3.97 -11.90 3.29
CA PRO A 155 -4.95 -11.33 4.21
C PRO A 155 -5.60 -10.08 3.61
N ARG A 156 -6.91 -10.02 3.72
CA ARG A 156 -7.71 -8.81 3.42
C ARG A 156 -7.93 -8.03 4.71
N GLY A 157 -8.14 -6.74 4.57
CA GLY A 157 -8.30 -5.83 5.69
C GLY A 157 -7.05 -4.99 5.88
N ASP A 158 -6.95 -4.34 7.03
CA ASP A 158 -5.99 -3.27 7.31
C ASP A 158 -4.91 -3.63 8.34
N ALA A 159 -4.79 -4.91 8.71
CA ALA A 159 -3.81 -5.36 9.72
C ALA A 159 -2.34 -5.06 9.32
N HIS A 160 -2.06 -4.91 8.03
CA HIS A 160 -0.74 -4.51 7.54
C HIS A 160 -0.42 -3.04 7.82
N LEU A 161 -1.42 -2.18 8.00
CA LEU A 161 -1.24 -0.76 8.33
C LEU A 161 -0.90 -0.58 9.81
N SER A 162 0.16 -1.21 10.27
CA SER A 162 0.62 -1.20 11.66
C SER A 162 1.82 -0.28 11.86
N PRO A 163 1.67 0.84 12.60
CA PRO A 163 2.79 1.69 12.99
C PRO A 163 3.88 0.93 13.75
N GLU A 164 3.47 -0.04 14.59
CA GLU A 164 4.39 -0.85 15.37
C GLU A 164 5.26 -1.73 14.48
N LEU A 165 4.69 -2.25 13.39
CA LEU A 165 5.43 -3.05 12.41
C LEU A 165 6.48 -2.20 11.70
N LEU A 166 6.12 -1.02 11.19
CA LEU A 166 7.07 -0.12 10.54
C LEU A 166 8.18 0.32 11.48
N THR A 167 7.85 0.69 12.73
CA THR A 167 8.84 1.07 13.75
C THR A 167 9.80 -0.08 14.05
N ARG A 168 9.30 -1.31 14.17
CA ARG A 168 10.12 -2.50 14.39
C ARG A 168 11.07 -2.79 13.23
N ILE A 169 10.66 -2.49 12.00
CA ILE A 169 11.50 -2.65 10.81
C ILE A 169 12.60 -1.60 10.75
N GLY A 170 12.42 -0.44 11.38
CA GLY A 170 13.42 0.63 11.45
C GLY A 170 13.00 1.95 10.85
N PHE A 171 11.73 2.10 10.44
CA PHE A 171 11.20 3.40 10.04
C PHE A 171 11.04 4.32 11.26
N VAL A 172 11.27 5.61 11.05
CA VAL A 172 11.03 6.71 12.00
C VAL A 172 9.94 7.64 11.48
N ASP A 173 9.49 8.61 12.26
CA ASP A 173 8.40 9.53 11.92
C ASP A 173 7.15 8.78 11.43
N VAL A 174 6.91 7.60 12.01
CA VAL A 174 5.80 6.75 11.64
C VAL A 174 4.49 7.36 12.11
N SER A 175 3.54 7.48 11.21
CA SER A 175 2.18 7.92 11.55
C SER A 175 1.11 7.18 10.77
N LEU A 176 -0.06 7.03 11.40
CA LEU A 176 -1.28 6.49 10.79
C LEU A 176 -2.36 7.56 10.87
N SER A 177 -2.90 7.94 9.74
CA SER A 177 -4.02 8.90 9.65
C SER A 177 -5.22 8.27 8.95
N GLU A 178 -6.40 8.84 9.18
CA GLU A 178 -7.65 8.30 8.66
C GLU A 178 -8.46 9.38 7.94
N LYS A 179 -9.14 8.97 6.86
CA LYS A 179 -10.10 9.77 6.11
C LYS A 179 -11.35 8.93 5.87
N ILE A 180 -12.50 9.58 5.83
CA ILE A 180 -13.77 8.90 5.60
C ILE A 180 -14.24 9.13 4.18
N ILE A 181 -14.59 8.05 3.48
CA ILE A 181 -15.28 8.10 2.19
C ILE A 181 -16.74 7.68 2.40
N PRO A 182 -17.72 8.55 2.15
CA PRO A 182 -19.12 8.15 2.16
C PRO A 182 -19.39 7.18 1.01
N MET A 183 -20.32 6.25 1.21
CA MET A 183 -20.82 5.37 0.16
C MET A 183 -22.32 5.58 -0.03
N GLY A 184 -22.74 5.91 -1.26
CA GLY A 184 -24.13 6.16 -1.59
C GLY A 184 -24.57 7.63 -1.53
N VAL A 185 -25.86 7.85 -1.27
CA VAL A 185 -26.50 9.17 -1.45
C VAL A 185 -26.93 9.83 -0.13
N TRP A 186 -26.53 9.27 0.99
CA TRP A 186 -26.93 9.76 2.32
C TRP A 186 -26.36 11.11 2.77
N PRO A 187 -25.16 11.57 2.32
CA PRO A 187 -24.65 12.88 2.73
C PRO A 187 -25.60 14.00 2.30
N GLU A 188 -25.82 14.97 3.18
CA GLU A 188 -26.60 16.17 2.89
C GLU A 188 -25.80 17.14 2.02
N ASP A 189 -24.48 17.21 2.23
CA ASP A 189 -23.56 17.96 1.38
C ASP A 189 -23.50 17.36 -0.03
N LYS A 190 -23.64 18.22 -1.05
CA LYS A 190 -23.73 17.76 -2.45
C LYS A 190 -22.42 17.18 -3.00
N GLU A 191 -21.27 17.74 -2.58
CA GLU A 191 -19.98 17.22 -3.03
C GLU A 191 -19.66 15.88 -2.35
N ALA A 192 -19.90 15.76 -1.05
CA ALA A 192 -19.78 14.49 -0.34
C ALA A 192 -20.75 13.42 -0.92
N GLN A 193 -21.98 13.84 -1.31
CA GLN A 193 -22.93 12.93 -1.97
C GLN A 193 -22.44 12.50 -3.36
N LYS A 194 -21.80 13.38 -4.12
CA LYS A 194 -21.20 13.07 -5.42
C LYS A 194 -20.05 12.07 -5.25
N VAL A 195 -19.16 12.30 -4.28
CA VAL A 195 -18.11 11.36 -3.93
C VAL A 195 -18.67 9.98 -3.54
N GLY A 196 -19.70 9.96 -2.69
CA GLY A 196 -20.35 8.73 -2.26
C GLY A 196 -20.96 7.92 -3.42
N LYS A 197 -21.53 8.60 -4.41
CA LYS A 197 -22.03 7.96 -5.64
C LYS A 197 -20.89 7.41 -6.50
N HIS A 198 -19.82 8.18 -6.69
CA HIS A 198 -18.65 7.74 -7.46
C HIS A 198 -17.99 6.53 -6.80
N PHE A 199 -17.82 6.58 -5.47
CA PHE A 199 -17.26 5.46 -4.72
C PHE A 199 -18.12 4.20 -4.84
N LEU A 200 -19.45 4.32 -4.72
CA LEU A 200 -20.38 3.22 -4.96
C LEU A 200 -20.17 2.58 -6.34
N VAL A 201 -20.14 3.41 -7.40
CA VAL A 201 -19.94 2.91 -8.77
C VAL A 201 -18.60 2.19 -8.89
N THR A 202 -17.53 2.75 -8.35
CA THR A 202 -16.18 2.16 -8.37
C THR A 202 -16.16 0.80 -7.67
N GLN A 203 -16.74 0.70 -6.47
CA GLN A 203 -16.80 -0.56 -5.72
C GLN A 203 -17.60 -1.63 -6.45
N LEU A 204 -18.76 -1.27 -6.99
CA LEU A 204 -19.61 -2.23 -7.72
C LEU A 204 -18.98 -2.67 -9.05
N SER A 205 -18.25 -1.80 -9.73
CA SER A 205 -17.53 -2.14 -10.98
C SER A 205 -16.34 -3.05 -10.75
N GLY A 206 -15.67 -2.93 -9.60
CA GLY A 206 -14.49 -3.73 -9.25
C GLY A 206 -14.79 -5.09 -8.63
N ILE A 207 -16.04 -5.35 -8.21
CA ILE A 207 -16.38 -6.53 -7.40
C ILE A 207 -16.07 -7.86 -8.11
N GLU A 208 -16.26 -7.97 -9.43
CA GLU A 208 -15.94 -9.19 -10.18
C GLU A 208 -14.43 -9.45 -10.19
N ALA A 209 -13.62 -8.42 -10.44
CA ALA A 209 -12.16 -8.53 -10.42
C ALA A 209 -11.63 -8.99 -9.06
N LEU A 210 -12.25 -8.52 -7.97
CA LEU A 210 -11.88 -8.89 -6.60
C LEU A 210 -12.27 -10.31 -6.21
N CYS A 211 -13.29 -10.89 -6.83
CA CYS A 211 -13.91 -12.13 -6.34
C CYS A 211 -13.75 -13.32 -7.28
N LEU A 212 -13.73 -13.09 -8.60
CA LEU A 212 -13.81 -14.17 -9.57
C LEU A 212 -12.68 -15.18 -9.37
N ARG A 213 -11.45 -14.75 -9.48
CA ARG A 213 -10.27 -15.61 -9.34
C ARG A 213 -10.15 -16.24 -7.94
N PRO A 214 -10.24 -15.48 -6.82
CA PRO A 214 -10.21 -16.09 -5.49
C PRO A 214 -11.29 -17.13 -5.25
N LEU A 215 -12.53 -16.89 -5.64
CA LEU A 215 -13.62 -17.84 -5.39
C LEU A 215 -13.51 -19.10 -6.28
N THR A 216 -13.06 -18.95 -7.52
CA THR A 216 -12.88 -20.11 -8.42
C THR A 216 -11.65 -20.93 -8.05
N GLU A 217 -10.50 -20.30 -7.82
CA GLU A 217 -9.25 -21.02 -7.55
C GLU A 217 -9.16 -21.58 -6.13
N GLN A 218 -9.61 -20.81 -5.13
CA GLN A 218 -9.45 -21.22 -3.72
C GLN A 218 -10.61 -22.04 -3.19
N LEU A 219 -11.83 -21.81 -3.71
CA LEU A 219 -13.05 -22.49 -3.24
C LEU A 219 -13.66 -23.43 -4.26
N GLY A 220 -13.16 -23.45 -5.50
CA GLY A 220 -13.68 -24.30 -6.56
C GLY A 220 -15.10 -23.91 -7.05
N TRP A 221 -15.51 -22.65 -6.84
CA TRP A 221 -16.81 -22.19 -7.32
C TRP A 221 -16.83 -22.16 -8.86
N LYS A 222 -18.00 -22.46 -9.44
CA LYS A 222 -18.19 -22.26 -10.87
C LYS A 222 -18.32 -20.76 -11.18
N ILE A 223 -17.85 -20.35 -12.34
CA ILE A 223 -17.90 -18.95 -12.78
C ILE A 223 -19.33 -18.41 -12.75
N GLU A 224 -20.31 -19.24 -13.14
CA GLU A 224 -21.73 -18.90 -13.15
C GLU A 224 -22.24 -18.58 -11.73
N ASP A 225 -21.88 -19.41 -10.74
CA ASP A 225 -22.28 -19.23 -9.33
C ASP A 225 -21.65 -17.95 -8.75
N VAL A 226 -20.37 -17.65 -9.12
CA VAL A 226 -19.71 -16.40 -8.72
C VAL A 226 -20.43 -15.20 -9.31
N ARG A 227 -20.78 -15.22 -10.58
CA ARG A 227 -21.49 -14.12 -11.23
C ARG A 227 -22.90 -13.92 -10.68
N GLU A 228 -23.59 -15.00 -10.35
CA GLU A 228 -24.93 -14.93 -9.74
C GLU A 228 -24.87 -14.23 -8.36
N ILE A 229 -23.94 -14.62 -7.48
CA ILE A 229 -23.82 -13.99 -6.17
C ILE A 229 -23.36 -12.53 -6.28
N ILE A 230 -22.43 -12.21 -7.20
CA ILE A 230 -22.00 -10.83 -7.47
C ILE A 230 -23.19 -9.97 -7.93
N LYS A 231 -24.04 -10.50 -8.81
CA LYS A 231 -25.25 -9.79 -9.25
C LYS A 231 -26.16 -9.48 -8.09
N ALA A 232 -26.48 -10.48 -7.25
CA ALA A 232 -27.34 -10.30 -6.08
C ALA A 232 -26.76 -9.26 -5.10
N VAL A 233 -25.48 -9.37 -4.76
CA VAL A 233 -24.76 -8.42 -3.87
C VAL A 233 -24.76 -7.00 -4.46
N THR A 234 -24.52 -6.86 -5.77
CA THR A 234 -24.52 -5.57 -6.48
C THR A 234 -25.91 -4.92 -6.44
N GLU A 235 -26.94 -5.67 -6.70
CA GLU A 235 -28.34 -5.18 -6.66
C GLU A 235 -28.73 -4.72 -5.25
N THR A 236 -28.44 -5.54 -4.24
CA THR A 236 -28.73 -5.20 -2.84
C THR A 236 -27.93 -3.97 -2.38
N THR A 237 -26.62 -3.94 -2.65
CA THR A 237 -25.77 -2.82 -2.28
C THR A 237 -26.25 -1.52 -2.93
N ARG A 238 -26.57 -1.56 -4.22
CA ARG A 238 -27.12 -0.40 -4.94
C ARG A 238 -28.44 0.06 -4.33
N SER A 239 -29.36 -0.89 -4.04
CA SER A 239 -30.66 -0.58 -3.43
C SER A 239 -30.52 0.11 -2.08
N VAL A 240 -29.60 -0.34 -1.23
CA VAL A 240 -29.34 0.30 0.08
C VAL A 240 -28.66 1.65 -0.10
N ALA A 241 -27.58 1.71 -0.88
CA ALA A 241 -26.75 2.91 -1.03
C ALA A 241 -27.50 4.06 -1.72
N MET A 242 -28.47 3.77 -2.58
CA MET A 242 -29.29 4.79 -3.27
C MET A 242 -30.50 5.24 -2.48
N ASP A 243 -30.71 4.74 -1.28
CA ASP A 243 -31.73 5.22 -0.34
C ASP A 243 -31.06 6.02 0.77
N PRO A 244 -31.31 7.35 0.87
CA PRO A 244 -30.59 8.21 1.82
C PRO A 244 -30.87 7.88 3.29
N VAL A 245 -32.02 7.25 3.58
CA VAL A 245 -32.40 6.85 4.95
C VAL A 245 -31.71 5.54 5.32
N ARG A 246 -31.78 4.54 4.43
CA ARG A 246 -31.16 3.22 4.66
C ARG A 246 -29.65 3.27 4.66
N SER A 247 -29.03 4.13 3.86
CA SER A 247 -27.57 4.26 3.76
C SER A 247 -26.99 5.30 4.72
N LYS A 248 -27.80 5.93 5.58
CA LYS A 248 -27.31 6.98 6.48
C LYS A 248 -26.09 6.53 7.29
N GLY A 249 -24.95 7.23 7.09
CA GLY A 249 -23.68 6.92 7.75
C GLY A 249 -22.83 5.83 7.06
N MET A 250 -23.32 5.19 5.98
CA MET A 250 -22.57 4.16 5.26
C MET A 250 -21.31 4.77 4.65
N SER A 251 -20.14 4.28 5.09
CA SER A 251 -18.84 4.83 4.73
C SER A 251 -17.74 3.79 4.85
N PHE A 252 -16.59 4.10 4.28
CA PHE A 252 -15.34 3.37 4.44
C PHE A 252 -14.30 4.31 5.05
N THR A 253 -13.40 3.74 5.84
CA THR A 253 -12.28 4.47 6.41
C THR A 253 -11.03 4.20 5.58
N VAL A 254 -10.50 5.24 4.92
CA VAL A 254 -9.18 5.18 4.29
C VAL A 254 -8.14 5.42 5.36
N LYS A 255 -7.17 4.55 5.43
CA LYS A 255 -6.02 4.65 6.34
C LYS A 255 -4.76 4.92 5.53
N VAL A 256 -3.96 5.85 6.01
CA VAL A 256 -2.67 6.22 5.41
C VAL A 256 -1.60 5.99 6.45
N LEU A 257 -0.77 5.00 6.19
CA LEU A 257 0.41 4.69 6.99
C LEU A 257 1.64 5.25 6.27
N VAL A 258 2.40 6.09 6.97
CA VAL A 258 3.67 6.62 6.46
C VAL A 258 4.81 6.32 7.42
N GLY A 259 6.01 6.18 6.87
CA GLY A 259 7.24 6.05 7.64
C GLY A 259 8.41 6.58 6.84
N ARG A 260 9.38 7.20 7.51
CA ARG A 260 10.60 7.72 6.91
C ARG A 260 11.77 6.80 7.22
N LYS A 261 12.63 6.52 6.24
CA LYS A 261 13.91 5.87 6.50
C LYS A 261 14.82 6.87 7.27
N PRO A 262 15.46 6.46 8.38
CA PRO A 262 16.36 7.35 9.12
C PRO A 262 17.44 7.97 8.24
N GLU A 263 17.85 9.21 8.53
CA GLU A 263 19.06 9.80 7.99
C GLU A 263 20.29 9.06 8.52
N ILE A 264 21.39 9.05 7.76
CA ILE A 264 22.64 8.38 8.18
C ILE A 264 23.12 8.92 9.54
N ALA A 265 22.91 10.20 9.82
CA ALA A 265 23.27 10.82 11.09
C ALA A 265 22.38 10.39 12.29
N GLU A 266 21.19 9.88 12.01
CA GLU A 266 20.25 9.39 13.04
C GLU A 266 20.53 7.92 13.40
N VAL A 267 21.17 7.17 12.49
CA VAL A 267 21.70 5.83 12.76
C VAL A 267 23.00 6.04 13.50
N GLY A 268 22.96 6.10 14.85
CA GLY A 268 24.17 6.23 15.65
C GLY A 268 25.19 5.21 15.18
N LEU A 269 26.33 5.68 14.67
CA LEU A 269 27.46 4.81 14.39
C LEU A 269 27.75 4.07 15.70
N PRO A 270 27.92 2.73 15.72
CA PRO A 270 28.49 2.07 16.88
C PRO A 270 29.80 2.82 17.19
N GLU A 271 29.96 3.26 18.44
CA GLU A 271 31.24 3.81 18.91
C GLU A 271 32.31 2.80 18.48
N VAL A 272 33.08 3.18 17.47
CA VAL A 272 34.27 2.44 17.13
C VAL A 272 35.19 2.72 18.30
N ASP A 273 35.36 1.74 19.18
CA ASP A 273 36.39 1.74 20.22
C ASP A 273 37.73 1.99 19.51
N VAL A 274 38.10 3.24 19.38
CA VAL A 274 39.43 3.63 18.90
C VAL A 274 40.35 3.29 20.05
N PRO A 275 41.23 2.26 19.90
CA PRO A 275 42.15 1.91 20.96
C PRO A 275 42.95 3.17 21.32
N ASP A 276 43.01 3.49 22.60
CA ASP A 276 43.77 4.61 23.09
C ASP A 276 45.27 4.50 22.70
N GLU A 277 45.95 5.62 22.63
CA GLU A 277 47.38 5.66 22.22
C GLU A 277 48.27 4.75 23.09
N GLU A 278 47.84 4.39 24.29
CA GLU A 278 48.53 3.52 25.22
C GLU A 278 48.41 2.03 24.81
N SER A 279 47.25 1.62 24.30
CA SER A 279 47.02 0.28 23.73
C SER A 279 47.83 0.07 22.43
N ILE A 280 47.95 1.11 21.60
CA ILE A 280 48.78 1.06 20.38
C ILE A 280 50.24 0.95 20.71
N ARG A 281 50.72 1.65 21.74
CA ARG A 281 52.13 1.57 22.21
C ARG A 281 52.50 0.22 22.82
N THR A 282 51.53 -0.46 23.43
CA THR A 282 51.77 -1.80 24.01
C THR A 282 51.86 -2.88 22.93
N MET A 283 51.14 -2.74 21.83
CA MET A 283 51.23 -3.71 20.71
C MET A 283 52.51 -3.57 19.87
N THR A 284 53.11 -2.38 19.82
CA THR A 284 54.38 -2.16 19.10
C THR A 284 55.60 -2.63 19.88
N ASN A 285 55.50 -2.79 21.20
CA ASN A 285 56.65 -3.24 22.03
C ASN A 285 56.77 -4.78 22.14
N VAL A 286 55.81 -5.55 21.71
CA VAL A 286 55.87 -7.05 21.79
C VAL A 286 56.61 -7.68 20.59
N ASN A 287 56.79 -6.95 19.48
CA ASN A 287 57.46 -7.45 18.28
C ASN A 287 58.93 -7.06 18.11
N GLY A 288 59.55 -6.51 19.18
CA GLY A 288 60.93 -5.98 19.14
C GLY A 288 62.01 -6.85 19.77
N ASN A 289 61.75 -8.12 20.14
CA ASN A 289 62.82 -8.93 20.79
C ASN A 289 62.76 -10.38 20.34
N THR A 290 63.37 -10.69 19.18
CA THR A 290 63.93 -12.03 18.90
C THR A 290 64.83 -11.96 17.66
N THR A 291 66.06 -11.51 17.78
CA THR A 291 67.19 -11.96 16.98
C THR A 291 68.51 -11.50 17.63
N GLN A 292 69.05 -12.33 18.49
CA GLN A 292 70.47 -12.56 18.66
C GLN A 292 70.67 -13.79 19.53
N GLU A 293 71.19 -14.83 18.94
CA GLU A 293 72.32 -15.65 19.37
C GLU A 293 72.26 -17.03 18.72
N ARG A 294 73.26 -17.23 17.94
CA ARG A 294 74.09 -18.32 17.48
C ARG A 294 73.77 -18.92 16.11
#